data_5a613f5a8f2d15a608421789781bcc04
#
_entry.id   5a613f5a8f2d15a608421789781bcc04
#
_cell.length_a   1.000
_cell.length_b   1.000
_cell.length_c   1.000
_cell.angle_alpha   90.00
_cell.angle_beta   90.00
_cell.angle_gamma   90.00
#
_symmetry.space_group_name_H-M   'P 1'
#
loop_
_entity.id
_entity.type
_entity.pdbx_description
1 polymer ?
#
loop_
_entity_poly.entity_id
_entity_poly.type
_entity_poly.pdbx_seq_one_letter_code
_entity_poly.pdbx_strand_id
1 'polypeptide(L)'
;MVTDPIADFLTRIRNAQMASHRIVEIPASNLKKRMTEILYDKGYILKYKFEDDSKQGVIKIALKYDPTTKEPAIRSLERVSRPGLRQYASPVEFKRVKNGLGIAIVSTSKGVMTDKDAKTQNVGGEVLCHIY
;
A
#
# COMPACT_ATOMS: atom_id res chain seq x y z
N MET A 1 -3.29 -13.09 20.24
CA MET A 1 -3.82 -12.78 18.91
C MET A 1 -2.75 -12.11 18.06
N VAL A 2 -2.52 -12.63 16.87
CA VAL A 2 -1.58 -12.00 15.93
C VAL A 2 -2.34 -10.93 15.15
N THR A 3 -1.83 -9.72 15.17
CA THR A 3 -2.41 -8.61 14.40
C THR A 3 -1.49 -8.26 13.25
N ASP A 4 -2.10 -7.99 12.09
CA ASP A 4 -1.37 -7.53 10.91
C ASP A 4 -2.01 -6.24 10.42
N PRO A 5 -1.51 -5.08 10.88
CA PRO A 5 -2.08 -3.79 10.47
C PRO A 5 -1.99 -3.54 8.98
N ILE A 6 -0.98 -4.09 8.31
CA ILE A 6 -0.82 -3.92 6.85
C ILE A 6 -1.89 -4.72 6.13
N ALA A 7 -2.14 -5.96 6.55
CA ALA A 7 -3.20 -6.77 5.98
C ALA A 7 -4.56 -6.13 6.19
N ASP A 8 -4.79 -5.54 7.36
CA ASP A 8 -6.02 -4.79 7.65
C ASP A 8 -6.18 -3.59 6.71
N PHE A 9 -5.10 -2.84 6.51
CA PHE A 9 -5.07 -1.69 5.59
C PHE A 9 -5.48 -2.13 4.17
N LEU A 10 -4.86 -3.19 3.66
CA LEU A 10 -5.17 -3.70 2.32
C LEU A 10 -6.60 -4.22 2.22
N THR A 11 -7.07 -4.92 3.25
CA THR A 11 -8.42 -5.48 3.30
C THR A 11 -9.48 -4.38 3.32
N ARG A 12 -9.28 -3.32 4.08
CA ARG A 12 -10.22 -2.19 4.13
C ARG A 12 -10.37 -1.53 2.76
N ILE A 13 -9.25 -1.32 2.05
CA ILE A 13 -9.28 -0.76 0.70
C ILE A 13 -10.00 -1.71 -0.25
N ARG A 14 -9.67 -2.99 -0.20
CA ARG A 14 -10.28 -4.02 -1.05
C ARG A 14 -11.80 -4.07 -0.85
N ASN A 15 -12.24 -4.14 0.39
CA ASN A 15 -13.67 -4.20 0.71
C ASN A 15 -14.41 -2.92 0.29
N ALA A 16 -13.80 -1.76 0.49
CA ALA A 16 -14.39 -0.50 0.06
C ALA A 16 -14.56 -0.44 -1.46
N GLN A 17 -13.59 -0.95 -2.21
CA GLN A 17 -13.66 -1.01 -3.67
C GLN A 17 -14.74 -1.99 -4.15
N MET A 18 -14.86 -3.14 -3.47
CA MET A 18 -15.91 -4.12 -3.81
C MET A 18 -17.31 -3.55 -3.59
N ALA A 19 -17.47 -2.68 -2.60
CA ALA A 19 -18.73 -2.01 -2.31
C ALA A 19 -18.88 -0.68 -3.07
N SER A 20 -17.93 -0.33 -3.92
CA SER A 20 -17.91 0.91 -4.70
C SER A 20 -17.99 2.18 -3.85
N HIS A 21 -17.40 2.16 -2.66
CA HIS A 21 -17.33 3.32 -1.80
C HIS A 21 -16.36 4.36 -2.39
N ARG A 22 -16.68 5.63 -2.22
CA ARG A 22 -15.79 6.73 -2.66
C ARG A 22 -14.66 6.97 -1.69
N ILE A 23 -14.92 6.83 -0.40
CA ILE A 23 -13.97 7.13 0.66
C ILE A 23 -13.91 5.96 1.61
N VAL A 24 -12.67 5.63 2.03
CA VAL A 24 -12.42 4.64 3.08
C VAL A 24 -11.66 5.31 4.21
N GLU A 25 -12.03 4.97 5.45
CA GLU A 25 -11.36 5.47 6.65
C GLU A 25 -10.58 4.33 7.30
N ILE A 26 -9.33 4.62 7.66
CA ILE A 26 -8.44 3.60 8.22
C ILE A 26 -7.73 4.21 9.43
N PRO A 27 -7.64 3.48 10.57
CA PRO A 27 -6.84 3.95 11.69
C PRO A 27 -5.41 4.21 11.26
N ALA A 28 -4.85 5.34 11.67
CA ALA A 28 -3.55 5.79 11.20
C ALA A 28 -2.38 5.16 11.94
N SER A 29 -1.25 5.04 11.24
CA SER A 29 0.08 4.79 11.79
C SER A 29 1.07 5.40 10.82
N ASN A 30 2.31 5.60 11.26
CA ASN A 30 3.32 6.18 10.39
C ASN A 30 3.54 5.34 9.14
N LEU A 31 3.55 4.02 9.29
CA LEU A 31 3.70 3.09 8.17
C LEU A 31 2.55 3.20 7.18
N LYS A 32 1.32 3.20 7.67
CA LYS A 32 0.12 3.29 6.82
C LYS A 32 0.05 4.64 6.11
N LYS A 33 0.46 5.72 6.78
CA LYS A 33 0.52 7.05 6.17
C LYS A 33 1.49 7.05 4.99
N ARG A 34 2.67 6.43 5.17
CA ARG A 34 3.66 6.35 4.09
C ARG A 34 3.17 5.48 2.93
N MET A 35 2.50 4.37 3.22
CA MET A 35 1.89 3.53 2.18
C MET A 35 0.85 4.32 1.38
N THR A 36 0.04 5.12 2.07
CA THR A 36 -0.97 5.98 1.44
C THR A 36 -0.33 7.01 0.51
N GLU A 37 0.75 7.64 0.94
CA GLU A 37 1.49 8.59 0.12
C GLU A 37 2.03 7.93 -1.15
N ILE A 38 2.55 6.72 -1.04
CA ILE A 38 3.05 5.96 -2.18
C ILE A 38 1.92 5.65 -3.17
N LEU A 39 0.76 5.24 -2.68
CA LEU A 39 -0.41 4.97 -3.53
C LEU A 39 -0.83 6.22 -4.30
N TYR A 40 -0.80 7.37 -3.63
CA TYR A 40 -1.12 8.65 -4.27
C TYR A 40 -0.09 9.01 -5.35
N ASP A 41 1.20 8.90 -5.02
CA ASP A 41 2.28 9.23 -5.94
C ASP A 41 2.26 8.38 -7.21
N LYS A 42 1.83 7.13 -7.08
CA LYS A 42 1.77 6.21 -8.21
C LYS A 42 0.42 6.22 -8.94
N GLY A 43 -0.49 7.10 -8.52
CA GLY A 43 -1.76 7.29 -9.22
C GLY A 43 -2.83 6.26 -8.94
N TYR A 44 -2.72 5.50 -7.86
CA TYR A 44 -3.70 4.48 -7.51
C TYR A 44 -4.92 5.03 -6.77
N ILE A 45 -4.79 6.19 -6.12
CA ILE A 45 -5.88 6.84 -5.41
C ILE A 45 -6.00 8.29 -5.86
N LEU A 46 -7.18 8.90 -5.66
CA LEU A 46 -7.40 10.29 -6.06
C LEU A 46 -6.74 11.29 -5.13
N LYS A 47 -6.93 11.08 -3.83
CA LYS A 47 -6.36 11.95 -2.79
C LYS A 47 -6.50 11.29 -1.44
N TYR A 48 -5.86 11.87 -0.45
CA TYR A 48 -5.90 11.39 0.92
C TYR A 48 -5.85 12.55 1.89
N LYS A 49 -6.24 12.26 3.14
CA LYS A 49 -6.19 13.24 4.22
C LYS A 49 -5.90 12.52 5.53
N PHE A 50 -5.04 13.13 6.35
CA PHE A 50 -4.76 12.62 7.69
C PHE A 50 -5.48 13.51 8.70
N GLU A 51 -6.30 12.91 9.57
CA GLU A 51 -7.04 13.62 10.60
C GLU A 51 -6.65 13.13 11.99
N ASP A 52 -6.51 14.05 12.93
CA ASP A 52 -6.29 13.70 14.32
C ASP A 52 -7.63 13.46 15.02
N ASP A 53 -7.70 12.39 15.81
CA ASP A 53 -8.90 12.02 16.56
C ASP A 53 -8.62 11.93 18.07
N SER A 54 -7.55 12.60 18.55
CA SER A 54 -7.05 12.57 19.92
C SER A 54 -6.53 11.20 20.38
N LYS A 55 -6.47 10.22 19.49
CA LYS A 55 -5.87 8.90 19.73
C LYS A 55 -4.72 8.69 18.75
N GLN A 56 -4.90 7.82 17.77
CA GLN A 56 -3.86 7.53 16.79
C GLN A 56 -4.05 8.28 15.47
N GLY A 57 -5.23 8.83 15.25
CA GLY A 57 -5.57 9.50 14.01
C GLY A 57 -6.26 8.58 13.01
N VAL A 58 -6.76 9.19 11.96
CA VAL A 58 -7.48 8.49 10.89
C VAL A 58 -6.93 8.92 9.54
N ILE A 59 -6.77 7.95 8.65
CA ILE A 59 -6.43 8.19 7.25
C ILE A 59 -7.72 8.10 6.45
N LYS A 60 -8.05 9.16 5.70
CA LYS A 60 -9.17 9.14 4.75
C LYS A 60 -8.60 9.06 3.35
N ILE A 61 -9.03 8.07 2.59
CA ILE A 61 -8.55 7.83 1.23
C ILE A 61 -9.72 7.95 0.27
N ALA A 62 -9.59 8.83 -0.73
CA ALA A 62 -10.54 8.92 -1.83
C ALA A 62 -10.12 7.93 -2.91
N LEU A 63 -10.92 6.90 -3.10
CA LEU A 63 -10.63 5.83 -4.06
C LEU A 63 -10.85 6.30 -5.49
N LYS A 64 -10.13 5.68 -6.41
CA LYS A 64 -10.15 6.05 -7.83
C LYS A 64 -10.81 4.96 -8.65
N TYR A 65 -11.78 5.34 -9.47
CA TYR A 65 -12.52 4.44 -10.36
C TYR A 65 -12.50 5.00 -11.78
N ASP A 66 -12.59 4.09 -12.75
CA ASP A 66 -12.76 4.50 -14.15
C ASP A 66 -14.14 5.13 -14.31
N PRO A 67 -14.25 6.34 -14.89
CA PRO A 67 -15.55 7.01 -15.04
C PRO A 67 -16.53 6.25 -15.94
N THR A 68 -16.04 5.46 -16.88
CA THR A 68 -16.88 4.73 -17.82
C THR A 68 -17.23 3.33 -17.34
N THR A 69 -16.20 2.52 -17.00
CA THR A 69 -16.40 1.12 -16.62
C THR A 69 -16.70 0.93 -15.13
N LYS A 70 -16.41 1.94 -14.30
CA LYS A 70 -16.57 1.90 -12.85
C LYS A 70 -15.60 0.93 -12.16
N GLU A 71 -14.59 0.44 -12.89
CA GLU A 71 -13.58 -0.44 -12.32
C GLU A 71 -12.59 0.35 -11.46
N PRO A 72 -12.16 -0.20 -10.31
CA PRO A 72 -11.18 0.50 -9.47
C PRO A 72 -9.81 0.57 -10.12
N ALA A 73 -9.08 1.64 -9.83
CA ALA A 73 -7.71 1.81 -10.31
C ALA A 73 -6.77 0.74 -9.76
N ILE A 74 -7.01 0.31 -8.51
CA ILE A 74 -6.26 -0.78 -7.91
C ILE A 74 -6.94 -2.09 -8.27
N ARG A 75 -6.24 -2.94 -9.03
CA ARG A 75 -6.77 -4.24 -9.45
C ARG A 75 -6.50 -5.32 -8.42
N SER A 76 -5.37 -5.24 -7.73
CA SER A 76 -4.95 -6.27 -6.78
C SER A 76 -4.13 -5.67 -5.65
N LEU A 77 -4.38 -6.16 -4.45
CA LEU A 77 -3.68 -5.80 -3.23
C LEU A 77 -3.29 -7.12 -2.55
N GLU A 78 -2.01 -7.48 -2.65
CA GLU A 78 -1.53 -8.76 -2.14
C GLU A 78 -0.51 -8.56 -1.02
N ARG A 79 -0.79 -9.12 0.15
CA ARG A 79 0.13 -9.13 1.28
C ARG A 79 1.24 -10.16 1.01
N VAL A 80 2.50 -9.74 1.07
CA VAL A 80 3.63 -10.63 0.82
C VAL A 80 4.28 -11.07 2.12
N SER A 81 4.91 -10.15 2.86
CA SER A 81 5.52 -10.45 4.15
C SER A 81 4.46 -10.44 5.25
N ARG A 82 4.44 -11.46 6.11
CA ARG A 82 3.44 -11.61 7.17
C ARG A 82 4.14 -11.78 8.50
N PRO A 83 3.47 -11.45 9.62
CA PRO A 83 4.10 -11.63 10.94
C PRO A 83 4.64 -13.03 11.20
N GLY A 84 3.97 -14.07 10.71
CA GLY A 84 4.41 -15.45 10.89
C GLY A 84 5.42 -15.93 9.87
N LEU A 85 5.64 -15.18 8.78
CA LEU A 85 6.56 -15.53 7.71
C LEU A 85 7.04 -14.26 7.01
N ARG A 86 8.13 -13.69 7.51
CA ARG A 86 8.70 -12.46 6.93
C ARG A 86 9.40 -12.76 5.62
N GLN A 87 9.24 -11.86 4.64
CA GLN A 87 9.81 -11.97 3.30
C GLN A 87 10.74 -10.78 3.05
N TYR A 88 12.02 -11.07 2.87
CA TYR A 88 13.04 -10.06 2.60
C TYR A 88 13.66 -10.28 1.22
N ALA A 89 14.13 -9.22 0.61
CA ALA A 89 14.83 -9.29 -0.67
C ALA A 89 15.96 -8.26 -0.73
N SER A 90 17.04 -8.63 -1.42
CA SER A 90 18.10 -7.68 -1.76
C SER A 90 17.68 -6.87 -2.99
N PRO A 91 18.38 -5.76 -3.31
CA PRO A 91 18.02 -4.94 -4.47
C PRO A 91 17.94 -5.71 -5.78
N VAL A 92 18.77 -6.75 -5.95
CA VAL A 92 18.81 -7.54 -7.18
C VAL A 92 17.75 -8.63 -7.21
N GLU A 93 17.13 -8.94 -6.06
CA GLU A 93 16.14 -10.01 -5.94
C GLU A 93 14.71 -9.53 -6.09
N PHE A 94 14.45 -8.23 -6.17
CA PHE A 94 13.08 -7.72 -6.31
C PHE A 94 12.45 -8.20 -7.61
N LYS A 95 11.31 -8.86 -7.48
CA LYS A 95 10.54 -9.33 -8.62
C LYS A 95 9.67 -8.20 -9.15
N ARG A 96 9.55 -8.12 -10.47
CA ARG A 96 8.65 -7.16 -11.08
C ARG A 96 7.20 -7.54 -10.79
N VAL A 97 6.40 -6.57 -10.39
CA VAL A 97 4.95 -6.77 -10.21
C VAL A 97 4.29 -6.48 -11.54
N LYS A 98 3.60 -7.47 -12.14
CA LYS A 98 2.94 -7.35 -13.45
C LYS A 98 3.87 -6.76 -14.52
N ASN A 99 5.08 -7.31 -14.65
CA ASN A 99 6.09 -6.84 -15.63
C ASN A 99 6.41 -5.34 -15.50
N GLY A 100 6.35 -4.81 -14.28
CA GLY A 100 6.65 -3.42 -14.01
C GLY A 100 5.45 -2.48 -14.08
N LEU A 101 4.26 -2.99 -14.37
CA LEU A 101 3.04 -2.18 -14.36
C LEU A 101 2.52 -1.92 -12.97
N GLY A 102 2.86 -2.78 -12.01
CA GLY A 102 2.51 -2.61 -10.60
C GLY A 102 3.71 -2.21 -9.76
N ILE A 103 3.51 -2.18 -8.45
CA ILE A 103 4.55 -1.84 -7.48
C ILE A 103 4.61 -2.85 -6.35
N ALA A 104 5.79 -2.97 -5.75
CA ALA A 104 5.96 -3.58 -4.45
C ALA A 104 6.26 -2.46 -3.46
N ILE A 105 5.66 -2.49 -2.28
CA ILE A 105 6.02 -1.56 -1.21
C ILE A 105 6.98 -2.30 -0.28
N VAL A 106 8.14 -1.69 -0.06
CA VAL A 106 9.26 -2.30 0.65
C VAL A 106 9.64 -1.44 1.85
N SER A 107 9.83 -2.08 3.01
CA SER A 107 10.35 -1.41 4.20
C SER A 107 11.86 -1.60 4.24
N THR A 108 12.62 -0.52 4.12
CA THR A 108 14.08 -0.53 4.09
C THR A 108 14.66 0.27 5.24
N SER A 109 15.98 0.19 5.41
CA SER A 109 16.68 1.01 6.39
C SER A 109 16.60 2.51 6.10
N LYS A 110 16.26 2.88 4.86
CA LYS A 110 16.09 4.28 4.44
C LYS A 110 14.61 4.69 4.37
N GLY A 111 13.72 3.87 4.91
CA GLY A 111 12.29 4.14 4.96
C GLY A 111 11.47 3.22 4.08
N VAL A 112 10.17 3.46 4.05
CA VAL A 112 9.23 2.70 3.23
C VAL A 112 9.19 3.32 1.84
N MET A 113 9.36 2.49 0.82
CA MET A 113 9.44 2.96 -0.57
C MET A 113 8.99 1.87 -1.53
N THR A 114 8.94 2.20 -2.83
CA THR A 114 8.64 1.20 -3.85
C THR A 114 9.89 0.38 -4.16
N ASP A 115 9.69 -0.77 -4.81
CA ASP A 115 10.78 -1.63 -5.27
C ASP A 115 11.72 -0.90 -6.24
N LYS A 116 11.17 -0.06 -7.11
CA LYS A 116 11.98 0.72 -8.05
C LYS A 116 12.88 1.72 -7.33
N ASP A 117 12.34 2.42 -6.35
CA ASP A 117 13.10 3.36 -5.54
C ASP A 117 14.18 2.64 -4.72
N ALA A 118 13.85 1.48 -4.17
CA ALA A 118 14.82 0.68 -3.41
C ALA A 118 15.98 0.21 -4.29
N LYS A 119 15.69 -0.20 -5.52
CA LYS A 119 16.73 -0.57 -6.50
C LYS A 119 17.63 0.62 -6.82
N THR A 120 17.03 1.78 -7.07
CA THR A 120 17.76 3.01 -7.39
C THR A 120 18.70 3.40 -6.25
N GLN A 121 18.27 3.25 -5.01
CA GLN A 121 19.07 3.55 -3.83
C GLN A 121 19.97 2.38 -3.41
N ASN A 122 19.89 1.26 -4.10
CA ASN A 122 20.65 0.04 -3.84
C ASN A 122 20.47 -0.46 -2.41
N VAL A 123 19.22 -0.52 -1.95
CA VAL A 123 18.86 -1.05 -0.63
C VAL A 123 17.85 -2.17 -0.75
N GLY A 124 18.02 -3.21 0.05
CA GLY A 124 17.05 -4.26 0.19
C GLY A 124 16.15 -4.03 1.41
N GLY A 125 15.17 -4.89 1.61
CA GLY A 125 14.31 -4.79 2.76
C GLY A 125 13.19 -5.81 2.77
N GLU A 126 12.25 -5.58 3.65
CA GLU A 126 11.07 -6.41 3.78
C GLU A 126 10.03 -6.03 2.72
N VAL A 127 9.64 -7.00 1.89
CA VAL A 127 8.61 -6.78 0.87
C VAL A 127 7.24 -6.90 1.53
N LEU A 128 6.59 -5.76 1.74
CA LEU A 128 5.34 -5.71 2.48
C LEU A 128 4.16 -6.21 1.65
N CYS A 129 4.01 -5.72 0.44
CA CYS A 129 2.87 -6.07 -0.42
C CYS A 129 3.17 -5.78 -1.88
N HIS A 130 2.35 -6.39 -2.75
CA HIS A 130 2.32 -6.10 -4.18
C HIS A 130 0.98 -5.45 -4.53
N ILE A 131 1.02 -4.41 -5.35
CA ILE A 131 -0.16 -3.65 -5.78
C ILE A 131 -0.10 -3.43 -7.28
N TYR A 132 -1.21 -3.69 -7.95
CA TYR A 132 -1.34 -3.34 -9.37
C TYR A 132 -2.78 -3.04 -9.76
#